data_334db962cc7f0ed733abc05f719469fc
#
_entry.id   334db962cc7f0ed733abc05f719469fc
#
_cell.length_a   1.000
_cell.length_b   1.000
_cell.length_c   1.000
_cell.angle_alpha   90.00
_cell.angle_beta   90.00
_cell.angle_gamma   90.00
#
_symmetry.space_group_name_H-M   'P 1'
#
loop_
_entity.id
_entity.type
_entity.pdbx_description
1 polymer ?
#
loop_
_entity_poly.entity_id
_entity_poly.type
_entity_poly.pdbx_seq_one_letter_code
_entity_poly.pdbx_strand_id
1 'polypeptide(L)'
;MRNLSRHAGPNRMMFLLLIPCLLLSALRAKAEETALPKGKRPGVTLQVEMDLVSSYIWRGVYEAGPSLQPGLTLGIGNFTIAAWGSVDFTSSSYKEADLMLSYRLKNITFHLKDLYDEGSASDRNPQISRNYFHFGADSPHRIEAGIEWQVSRKVPITLSWYTILFGARDVDTRGRRCYSSYVEVAYPFTVKTIDLKTGVGAAPWKTAGEGGAKGFAVKNVFINAGKLWAVKSMGSFRIGLFTHLSWCPLKEDMNCVGGISLRM
;
A
#
# COMPACT_ATOMS: atom_id res chain seq x y z
N MET A 1 3.80 -43.62 29.64
CA MET A 1 4.16 -42.31 30.18
C MET A 1 5.36 -41.77 29.42
N ARG A 2 5.18 -40.87 28.49
CA ARG A 2 6.27 -40.12 27.81
C ARG A 2 5.86 -38.66 27.79
N ASN A 3 6.61 -37.87 28.55
CA ASN A 3 6.50 -36.42 28.61
C ASN A 3 6.94 -35.82 27.26
N LEU A 4 6.04 -35.02 26.66
CA LEU A 4 6.37 -34.12 25.56
C LEU A 4 6.50 -32.72 26.15
N SER A 5 7.72 -32.26 26.33
CA SER A 5 8.06 -30.87 26.64
C SER A 5 7.79 -30.01 25.41
N ARG A 6 6.87 -29.04 25.52
CA ARG A 6 6.65 -28.01 24.53
C ARG A 6 7.72 -26.92 24.71
N HIS A 7 8.65 -26.80 23.79
CA HIS A 7 9.49 -25.63 23.66
C HIS A 7 8.69 -24.51 22.97
N ALA A 8 8.32 -23.51 23.74
CA ALA A 8 7.83 -22.23 23.22
C ALA A 8 9.06 -21.40 22.79
N GLY A 9 9.21 -21.14 21.51
CA GLY A 9 10.30 -20.30 20.97
C GLY A 9 10.12 -18.82 21.30
N PRO A 10 11.18 -18.08 21.67
CA PRO A 10 11.12 -16.72 22.18
C PRO A 10 11.03 -15.62 21.11
N ASN A 11 10.76 -15.91 19.83
CA ASN A 11 10.98 -14.95 18.74
C ASN A 11 9.77 -14.09 18.32
N ARG A 12 8.59 -14.25 18.95
CA ARG A 12 7.40 -13.47 18.54
C ARG A 12 7.26 -12.08 19.19
N MET A 13 7.94 -11.85 20.32
CA MET A 13 7.82 -10.59 21.07
C MET A 13 8.90 -9.57 20.72
N MET A 14 9.97 -9.98 20.04
CA MET A 14 11.09 -9.10 19.70
C MET A 14 10.84 -8.18 18.51
N PHE A 15 9.97 -8.57 17.58
CA PHE A 15 9.63 -7.73 16.41
C PHE A 15 8.74 -6.53 16.75
N LEU A 16 7.84 -6.65 17.74
CA LEU A 16 6.97 -5.54 18.17
C LEU A 16 7.69 -4.44 18.94
N LEU A 17 8.88 -4.71 19.49
CA LEU A 17 9.71 -3.75 20.25
C LEU A 17 10.76 -3.05 19.37
N LEU A 18 11.09 -3.56 18.18
CA LEU A 18 12.08 -2.94 17.28
C LEU A 18 11.52 -1.76 16.47
N ILE A 19 10.22 -1.73 16.19
CA ILE A 19 9.59 -0.63 15.45
C ILE A 19 9.67 0.71 16.21
N PRO A 20 9.36 0.81 17.52
CA PRO A 20 9.52 2.07 18.25
C PRO A 20 10.98 2.48 18.47
N CYS A 21 11.93 1.53 18.55
CA CYS A 21 13.36 1.86 18.68
C CYS A 21 13.96 2.41 17.37
N LEU A 22 13.53 1.94 16.21
CA LEU A 22 13.91 2.49 14.91
C LEU A 22 13.32 3.90 14.70
N LEU A 23 12.10 4.15 15.16
CA LEU A 23 11.48 5.48 15.14
C LEU A 23 12.20 6.48 16.03
N LEU A 24 12.68 6.07 17.23
CA LEU A 24 13.43 6.94 18.13
C LEU A 24 14.87 7.22 17.65
N SER A 25 15.51 6.31 16.93
CA SER A 25 16.84 6.53 16.35
C SER A 25 16.80 7.47 15.14
N ALA A 26 15.73 7.41 14.32
CA ALA A 26 15.52 8.35 13.22
C ALA A 26 15.30 9.80 13.69
N LEU A 27 14.72 10.00 14.87
CA LEU A 27 14.54 11.32 15.49
C LEU A 27 15.89 11.95 15.98
N ARG A 28 16.93 11.15 16.22
CA ARG A 28 18.28 11.65 16.62
C ARG A 28 19.20 11.94 15.43
N ALA A 29 18.94 11.42 14.24
CA ALA A 29 19.79 11.62 13.06
C ALA A 29 19.75 13.05 12.48
N LYS A 30 18.96 13.96 13.06
CA LYS A 30 18.88 15.37 12.64
C LYS A 30 19.95 16.28 13.26
N ALA A 31 20.93 15.75 14.02
CA ALA A 31 21.80 16.56 14.88
C ALA A 31 23.29 16.58 14.50
N GLU A 32 23.72 16.05 13.35
CA GLU A 32 25.13 16.23 12.92
C GLU A 32 25.24 16.52 11.42
N GLU A 33 25.06 17.79 11.09
CA GLU A 33 25.38 18.34 9.78
C GLU A 33 26.87 18.74 9.74
N THR A 34 27.74 17.81 9.36
CA THR A 34 29.13 18.12 9.04
C THR A 34 29.18 18.68 7.62
N ALA A 35 29.64 19.92 7.50
CA ALA A 35 29.76 20.68 6.29
C ALA A 35 30.61 19.96 5.21
N LEU A 36 29.99 19.65 4.07
CA LEU A 36 30.65 19.22 2.84
C LEU A 36 30.31 20.21 1.69
N PRO A 37 31.18 20.34 0.65
CA PRO A 37 31.15 21.48 -0.26
C PRO A 37 29.89 21.59 -1.14
N LYS A 38 29.54 22.83 -1.49
CA LYS A 38 28.33 23.30 -2.17
C LYS A 38 28.19 22.78 -3.65
N GLY A 39 27.73 21.55 -3.83
CA GLY A 39 26.99 21.15 -5.00
C GLY A 39 25.51 21.03 -4.58
N LYS A 40 24.54 21.42 -5.43
CA LYS A 40 23.11 21.21 -5.14
C LYS A 40 22.85 19.72 -4.90
N ARG A 41 22.84 19.30 -3.65
CA ARG A 41 22.48 17.93 -3.28
C ARG A 41 21.00 17.73 -3.57
N PRO A 42 20.58 16.62 -4.15
CA PRO A 42 19.15 16.28 -4.22
C PRO A 42 18.59 16.31 -2.80
N GLY A 43 17.48 17.03 -2.61
CA GLY A 43 16.82 17.08 -1.30
C GLY A 43 16.44 15.69 -0.85
N VAL A 44 16.75 15.35 0.39
CA VAL A 44 16.30 14.09 1.04
C VAL A 44 15.06 14.41 1.85
N THR A 45 14.01 13.63 1.67
CA THR A 45 12.77 13.73 2.45
C THR A 45 12.46 12.40 3.10
N LEU A 46 12.00 12.45 4.35
CA LEU A 46 11.50 11.29 5.09
C LEU A 46 10.07 11.59 5.51
N GLN A 47 9.15 10.69 5.21
CA GLN A 47 7.76 10.76 5.63
C GLN A 47 7.40 9.49 6.37
N VAL A 48 6.77 9.65 7.53
CA VAL A 48 6.21 8.56 8.32
C VAL A 48 4.70 8.75 8.36
N GLU A 49 3.99 7.67 8.11
CA GLU A 49 2.54 7.67 8.13
C GLU A 49 1.98 6.48 8.88
N MET A 50 0.79 6.64 9.41
CA MET A 50 0.05 5.59 10.06
C MET A 50 -1.44 5.86 9.90
N ASP A 51 -2.16 4.94 9.29
CA ASP A 51 -3.60 5.00 9.15
C ASP A 51 -4.25 3.92 10.03
N LEU A 52 -5.31 4.31 10.74
CA LEU A 52 -6.24 3.39 11.37
C LEU A 52 -7.52 3.44 10.54
N VAL A 53 -7.90 2.31 9.95
CA VAL A 53 -9.03 2.21 9.01
C VAL A 53 -10.10 1.27 9.54
N SER A 54 -11.36 1.55 9.22
CA SER A 54 -12.49 0.67 9.56
C SER A 54 -12.52 -0.60 8.71
N SER A 55 -11.92 -0.55 7.51
CA SER A 55 -11.70 -1.70 6.64
C SER A 55 -10.62 -1.36 5.60
N TYR A 56 -9.97 -2.39 5.07
CA TYR A 56 -8.99 -2.26 3.99
C TYR A 56 -9.62 -2.63 2.66
N ILE A 57 -9.65 -1.67 1.75
CA ILE A 57 -10.16 -1.83 0.39
C ILE A 57 -9.03 -1.56 -0.59
N TRP A 58 -8.72 -2.52 -1.44
CA TRP A 58 -7.72 -2.38 -2.50
C TRP A 58 -8.35 -2.45 -3.89
N ARG A 59 -8.29 -1.34 -4.64
CA ARG A 59 -8.84 -1.22 -6.00
C ARG A 59 -10.30 -1.68 -6.11
N GLY A 60 -11.12 -1.28 -5.13
CA GLY A 60 -12.55 -1.60 -5.05
C GLY A 60 -12.87 -2.97 -4.44
N VAL A 61 -11.86 -3.75 -4.05
CA VAL A 61 -12.06 -5.07 -3.45
C VAL A 61 -11.79 -4.98 -1.95
N TYR A 62 -12.67 -5.60 -1.16
CA TYR A 62 -12.46 -5.77 0.27
C TYR A 62 -11.36 -6.80 0.52
N GLU A 63 -10.33 -6.41 1.28
CA GLU A 63 -9.20 -7.25 1.64
C GLU A 63 -9.24 -7.64 3.13
N ALA A 64 -9.53 -6.67 4.01
CA ALA A 64 -9.51 -6.89 5.44
C ALA A 64 -10.46 -5.97 6.22
N GLY A 65 -10.76 -6.33 7.47
CA GLY A 65 -11.50 -5.54 8.44
C GLY A 65 -10.71 -4.35 9.00
N PRO A 66 -11.04 -3.90 10.22
CA PRO A 66 -10.32 -2.82 10.88
C PRO A 66 -8.83 -3.10 10.96
N SER A 67 -8.01 -2.19 10.43
CA SER A 67 -6.59 -2.43 10.24
C SER A 67 -5.75 -1.22 10.63
N LEU A 68 -4.52 -1.48 11.08
CA LEU A 68 -3.45 -0.50 11.24
C LEU A 68 -2.54 -0.57 10.01
N GLN A 69 -2.29 0.59 9.39
CA GLN A 69 -1.55 0.69 8.14
C GLN A 69 -0.37 1.67 8.28
N PRO A 70 0.79 1.22 8.77
CA PRO A 70 2.00 2.02 8.82
C PRO A 70 2.63 2.18 7.45
N GLY A 71 3.24 3.35 7.20
CA GLY A 71 4.01 3.64 6.01
C GLY A 71 5.26 4.46 6.31
N LEU A 72 6.31 4.22 5.53
CA LEU A 72 7.57 4.94 5.58
C LEU A 72 8.01 5.25 4.15
N THR A 73 8.31 6.51 3.86
CA THR A 73 8.73 6.94 2.52
C THR A 73 10.01 7.77 2.61
N LEU A 74 11.03 7.36 1.86
CA LEU A 74 12.29 8.06 1.67
C LEU A 74 12.37 8.58 0.23
N GLY A 75 12.45 9.92 0.08
CA GLY A 75 12.67 10.57 -1.22
C GLY A 75 14.10 11.08 -1.37
N ILE A 76 14.72 10.81 -2.52
CA ILE A 76 16.07 11.27 -2.86
C ILE A 76 16.05 11.78 -4.31
N GLY A 77 15.95 13.10 -4.49
CA GLY A 77 15.78 13.69 -5.80
C GLY A 77 14.51 13.23 -6.49
N ASN A 78 14.63 12.52 -7.60
CA ASN A 78 13.48 11.96 -8.35
C ASN A 78 13.12 10.52 -7.95
N PHE A 79 13.92 9.89 -7.10
CA PHE A 79 13.67 8.54 -6.61
C PHE A 79 12.90 8.58 -5.29
N THR A 80 12.03 7.60 -5.10
CA THR A 80 11.31 7.35 -3.85
C THR A 80 11.35 5.87 -3.54
N ILE A 81 11.71 5.53 -2.31
CA ILE A 81 11.59 4.17 -1.76
C ILE A 81 10.55 4.25 -0.66
N ALA A 82 9.55 3.38 -0.70
CA ALA A 82 8.52 3.32 0.32
C ALA A 82 8.32 1.88 0.82
N ALA A 83 8.03 1.77 2.10
CA ALA A 83 7.52 0.56 2.73
C ALA A 83 6.13 0.87 3.31
N TRP A 84 5.19 -0.04 3.10
CA TRP A 84 3.85 0.05 3.63
C TRP A 84 3.41 -1.30 4.17
N GLY A 85 2.50 -1.32 5.11
CA GLY A 85 1.95 -2.56 5.62
C GLY A 85 0.52 -2.40 6.09
N SER A 86 -0.15 -3.54 6.28
CA SER A 86 -1.49 -3.62 6.87
C SER A 86 -1.58 -4.79 7.82
N VAL A 87 -2.13 -4.55 9.01
CA VAL A 87 -2.38 -5.59 10.01
C VAL A 87 -3.83 -5.48 10.46
N ASP A 88 -4.61 -6.51 10.17
CA ASP A 88 -6.00 -6.63 10.57
C ASP A 88 -6.11 -7.01 12.06
N PHE A 89 -7.04 -6.36 12.76
CA PHE A 89 -7.33 -6.63 14.18
C PHE A 89 -8.40 -7.72 14.39
N THR A 90 -9.00 -8.22 13.31
CA THR A 90 -10.04 -9.24 13.38
C THR A 90 -9.45 -10.66 13.40
N SER A 91 -10.32 -11.64 13.54
CA SER A 91 -9.96 -13.07 13.45
C SER A 91 -9.46 -13.49 12.07
N SER A 92 -9.68 -12.66 11.03
CA SER A 92 -9.15 -12.93 9.67
C SER A 92 -7.62 -12.96 9.66
N SER A 93 -6.99 -12.20 10.57
CA SER A 93 -5.52 -12.12 10.73
C SER A 93 -4.81 -11.78 9.41
N TYR A 94 -5.43 -11.01 8.54
CA TYR A 94 -4.82 -10.53 7.30
C TYR A 94 -3.58 -9.69 7.59
N LYS A 95 -2.53 -9.92 6.82
CA LYS A 95 -1.29 -9.14 6.88
C LYS A 95 -0.73 -8.92 5.50
N GLU A 96 -0.25 -7.71 5.28
CA GLU A 96 0.42 -7.30 4.06
C GLU A 96 1.65 -6.45 4.38
N ALA A 97 2.69 -6.57 3.58
CA ALA A 97 3.90 -5.77 3.67
C ALA A 97 4.45 -5.52 2.25
N ASP A 98 4.39 -4.27 1.82
CA ASP A 98 4.76 -3.87 0.47
C ASP A 98 6.02 -3.02 0.46
N LEU A 99 6.86 -3.24 -0.55
CA LEU A 99 7.97 -2.36 -0.88
C LEU A 99 7.72 -1.72 -2.25
N MET A 100 8.03 -0.43 -2.37
CA MET A 100 7.84 0.30 -3.61
C MET A 100 9.08 1.14 -3.93
N LEU A 101 9.58 1.01 -5.16
CA LEU A 101 10.54 1.91 -5.78
C LEU A 101 9.81 2.74 -6.82
N SER A 102 10.02 4.06 -6.82
CA SER A 102 9.42 4.97 -7.80
C SER A 102 10.47 5.91 -8.37
N TYR A 103 10.28 6.30 -9.62
CA TYR A 103 11.08 7.31 -10.29
C TYR A 103 10.18 8.30 -11.02
N ARG A 104 10.30 9.59 -10.67
CA ARG A 104 9.53 10.67 -11.29
C ARG A 104 10.32 11.33 -12.42
N LEU A 105 9.72 11.35 -13.60
CA LEU A 105 10.23 12.09 -14.76
C LEU A 105 9.18 13.10 -15.20
N LYS A 106 9.36 14.38 -14.84
CA LYS A 106 8.39 15.45 -15.09
C LYS A 106 7.02 15.14 -14.48
N ASN A 107 6.02 14.88 -15.31
CA ASN A 107 4.64 14.55 -14.93
C ASN A 107 4.31 13.04 -15.03
N ILE A 108 5.31 12.21 -15.25
CA ILE A 108 5.20 10.75 -15.29
C ILE A 108 5.95 10.19 -14.09
N THR A 109 5.37 9.21 -13.42
CA THR A 109 6.01 8.42 -12.36
C THR A 109 5.96 6.95 -12.73
N PHE A 110 7.11 6.31 -12.70
CA PHE A 110 7.26 4.87 -12.86
C PHE A 110 7.32 4.22 -11.48
N HIS A 111 6.70 3.06 -11.34
CA HIS A 111 6.66 2.29 -10.10
C HIS A 111 7.10 0.85 -10.34
N LEU A 112 7.82 0.31 -9.39
CA LEU A 112 8.05 -1.12 -9.23
C LEU A 112 7.70 -1.47 -7.78
N LYS A 113 6.77 -2.39 -7.59
CA LYS A 113 6.27 -2.77 -6.27
C LYS A 113 6.47 -4.26 -6.05
N ASP A 114 6.85 -4.61 -4.85
CA ASP A 114 6.77 -5.94 -4.30
C ASP A 114 5.61 -5.97 -3.31
N LEU A 115 4.55 -6.66 -3.65
CA LEU A 115 3.35 -6.82 -2.85
C LEU A 115 3.42 -8.18 -2.15
N TYR A 116 3.56 -8.18 -0.83
CA TYR A 116 3.60 -9.39 -0.03
C TYR A 116 2.36 -9.48 0.84
N ASP A 117 1.43 -10.33 0.46
CA ASP A 117 0.13 -10.52 1.06
C ASP A 117 -0.03 -11.96 1.54
N GLU A 118 -0.07 -12.16 2.86
CA GLU A 118 -0.28 -13.49 3.48
C GLU A 118 -1.73 -13.99 3.31
N GLY A 119 -2.67 -13.13 2.88
CA GLY A 119 -4.09 -13.41 2.85
C GLY A 119 -4.72 -13.51 4.24
N SER A 120 -6.02 -13.78 4.28
CA SER A 120 -6.75 -14.04 5.51
C SER A 120 -6.46 -15.46 6.05
N ALA A 121 -6.80 -15.72 7.30
CA ALA A 121 -6.60 -17.03 7.91
C ALA A 121 -7.40 -18.13 7.20
N SER A 122 -8.58 -17.79 6.62
CA SER A 122 -9.44 -18.71 5.87
C SER A 122 -8.88 -19.04 4.48
N ASP A 123 -8.15 -18.11 3.85
CA ASP A 123 -7.68 -18.24 2.48
C ASP A 123 -6.25 -18.78 2.38
N ARG A 124 -5.66 -19.11 3.53
CA ARG A 124 -4.27 -19.55 3.62
C ARG A 124 -4.07 -20.91 2.96
N ASN A 125 -3.41 -20.92 1.83
CA ASN A 125 -2.92 -22.13 1.20
C ASN A 125 -1.67 -22.63 1.98
N PRO A 126 -1.69 -23.84 2.57
CA PRO A 126 -0.54 -24.40 3.31
C PRO A 126 0.70 -24.64 2.44
N GLN A 127 0.54 -24.65 1.11
CA GLN A 127 1.64 -24.81 0.16
C GLN A 127 2.36 -23.47 -0.14
N ILE A 128 1.83 -22.35 0.33
CA ILE A 128 2.44 -21.03 0.15
C ILE A 128 3.32 -20.72 1.37
N SER A 129 4.59 -20.44 1.13
CA SER A 129 5.55 -20.03 2.16
C SER A 129 5.12 -18.70 2.79
N ARG A 130 5.28 -18.58 4.11
CA ARG A 130 5.05 -17.33 4.87
C ARG A 130 6.36 -16.66 5.28
N ASN A 131 7.46 -17.08 4.70
CA ASN A 131 8.73 -16.42 4.92
C ASN A 131 8.86 -15.26 3.93
N TYR A 132 8.84 -14.02 4.44
CA TYR A 132 9.00 -12.81 3.63
C TYR A 132 10.24 -12.84 2.73
N PHE A 133 11.33 -13.49 3.16
CA PHE A 133 12.56 -13.56 2.38
C PHE A 133 12.60 -14.74 1.40
N HIS A 134 11.49 -15.44 1.24
CA HIS A 134 11.37 -16.55 0.28
C HIS A 134 10.69 -16.06 -1.01
N PHE A 135 11.44 -15.94 -2.09
CA PHE A 135 10.99 -15.49 -3.41
C PHE A 135 10.79 -16.64 -4.41
N GLY A 136 10.48 -17.83 -3.92
CA GLY A 136 10.20 -19.01 -4.75
C GLY A 136 8.82 -18.97 -5.43
N ALA A 137 8.52 -19.98 -6.22
CA ALA A 137 7.25 -20.12 -6.92
C ALA A 137 6.05 -20.33 -5.96
N ASP A 138 6.31 -20.75 -4.73
CA ASP A 138 5.36 -20.93 -3.63
C ASP A 138 5.31 -19.71 -2.69
N SER A 139 5.84 -18.57 -3.12
CA SER A 139 5.82 -17.32 -2.37
C SER A 139 4.54 -16.52 -2.64
N PRO A 140 4.02 -15.76 -1.64
CA PRO A 140 2.92 -14.83 -1.86
C PRO A 140 3.34 -13.52 -2.55
N HIS A 141 4.64 -13.30 -2.79
CA HIS A 141 5.13 -12.10 -3.47
C HIS A 141 4.53 -11.92 -4.86
N ARG A 142 4.15 -10.68 -5.16
CA ARG A 142 3.71 -10.24 -6.49
C ARG A 142 4.50 -9.00 -6.88
N ILE A 143 5.23 -9.07 -7.99
CA ILE A 143 5.95 -7.93 -8.53
C ILE A 143 5.05 -7.21 -9.51
N GLU A 144 4.72 -5.95 -9.19
CA GLU A 144 3.87 -5.09 -10.00
C GLU A 144 4.69 -3.93 -10.58
N ALA A 145 4.63 -3.74 -11.90
CA ALA A 145 5.10 -2.53 -12.55
C ALA A 145 3.94 -1.56 -12.76
N GLY A 146 4.21 -0.27 -12.65
CA GLY A 146 3.22 0.78 -12.83
C GLY A 146 3.74 2.02 -13.49
N ILE A 147 2.83 2.77 -14.09
CA ILE A 147 3.06 4.10 -14.62
C ILE A 147 1.88 5.00 -14.23
N GLU A 148 2.19 6.18 -13.75
CA GLU A 148 1.20 7.25 -13.50
C GLU A 148 1.57 8.47 -14.30
N TRP A 149 0.59 9.03 -14.99
CA TRP A 149 0.74 10.26 -15.77
C TRP A 149 -0.25 11.30 -15.26
N GLN A 150 0.28 12.39 -14.69
CA GLN A 150 -0.50 13.59 -14.39
C GLN A 150 -0.60 14.43 -15.67
N VAL A 151 -1.79 14.48 -16.28
CA VAL A 151 -2.02 15.08 -17.61
C VAL A 151 -1.54 16.54 -17.66
N SER A 152 -1.91 17.36 -16.68
CA SER A 152 -1.37 18.70 -16.55
C SER A 152 -1.55 19.26 -15.13
N ARG A 153 -0.86 20.39 -14.85
CA ARG A 153 -1.08 21.13 -13.58
C ARG A 153 -2.41 21.87 -13.54
N LYS A 154 -2.95 22.28 -14.70
CA LYS A 154 -4.22 23.00 -14.80
C LYS A 154 -5.42 22.07 -14.69
N VAL A 155 -5.29 20.87 -15.23
CA VAL A 155 -6.29 19.81 -15.15
C VAL A 155 -5.58 18.59 -14.52
N PRO A 156 -5.66 18.41 -13.19
CA PRO A 156 -4.85 17.46 -12.46
C PRO A 156 -5.38 16.02 -12.56
N ILE A 157 -5.91 15.65 -13.73
CA ILE A 157 -6.28 14.26 -14.01
C ILE A 157 -5.03 13.39 -13.97
N THR A 158 -5.12 12.28 -13.26
CA THR A 158 -4.10 11.24 -13.22
C THR A 158 -4.61 10.02 -13.98
N LEU A 159 -3.80 9.53 -14.91
CA LEU A 159 -4.00 8.27 -15.60
C LEU A 159 -2.97 7.28 -15.07
N SER A 160 -3.42 6.11 -14.63
CA SER A 160 -2.53 5.10 -14.07
C SER A 160 -2.72 3.77 -14.77
N TRP A 161 -1.62 3.03 -14.91
CA TRP A 161 -1.60 1.65 -15.41
C TRP A 161 -0.67 0.82 -14.55
N TYR A 162 -1.15 -0.29 -14.03
CA TYR A 162 -0.39 -1.25 -13.24
C TYR A 162 -0.57 -2.65 -13.80
N THR A 163 0.49 -3.46 -13.76
CA THR A 163 0.48 -4.86 -14.26
C THR A 163 1.32 -5.73 -13.34
N ILE A 164 0.76 -6.85 -12.90
CA ILE A 164 1.50 -7.89 -12.20
C ILE A 164 2.41 -8.61 -13.21
N LEU A 165 3.72 -8.49 -13.02
CA LEU A 165 4.73 -9.12 -13.88
C LEU A 165 5.07 -10.53 -13.40
N PHE A 166 5.14 -10.73 -12.07
CA PHE A 166 5.49 -12.00 -11.42
C PHE A 166 4.61 -12.22 -10.19
N GLY A 167 4.42 -13.48 -9.81
CA GLY A 167 3.70 -13.89 -8.62
C GLY A 167 2.96 -15.20 -8.82
N ALA A 168 3.02 -16.11 -7.85
CA ALA A 168 2.40 -17.43 -7.93
C ALA A 168 0.87 -17.37 -8.08
N ARG A 169 0.25 -16.30 -7.53
CA ARG A 169 -1.20 -16.10 -7.55
C ARG A 169 -1.73 -15.45 -8.83
N ASP A 170 -0.86 -14.96 -9.73
CA ASP A 170 -1.29 -14.31 -10.97
C ASP A 170 -1.41 -15.31 -12.12
N VAL A 171 -2.12 -16.40 -11.87
CA VAL A 171 -2.35 -17.48 -12.85
C VAL A 171 -3.84 -17.81 -12.99
N ASP A 172 -4.22 -18.31 -14.15
CA ASP A 172 -5.56 -18.82 -14.41
C ASP A 172 -5.71 -20.27 -13.93
N THR A 173 -6.92 -20.82 -14.07
CA THR A 173 -7.23 -22.22 -13.69
C THR A 173 -6.42 -23.28 -14.46
N ARG A 174 -5.70 -22.87 -15.52
CA ARG A 174 -4.81 -23.72 -16.32
C ARG A 174 -3.33 -23.46 -15.97
N GLY A 175 -3.03 -22.70 -14.93
CA GLY A 175 -1.67 -22.32 -14.52
C GLY A 175 -0.99 -21.29 -15.46
N ARG A 176 -1.72 -20.66 -16.39
CA ARG A 176 -1.15 -19.66 -17.29
C ARG A 176 -1.21 -18.28 -16.63
N ARG A 177 -0.10 -17.53 -16.71
CA ARG A 177 -0.01 -16.18 -16.17
C ARG A 177 -1.04 -15.24 -16.81
N CYS A 178 -1.73 -14.47 -15.99
CA CYS A 178 -2.76 -13.53 -16.41
C CYS A 178 -2.23 -12.15 -16.75
N TYR A 179 -1.08 -11.75 -16.18
CA TYR A 179 -0.59 -10.37 -16.23
C TYR A 179 -1.69 -9.41 -15.78
N SER A 180 -2.33 -9.74 -14.64
CA SER A 180 -3.46 -8.99 -14.10
C SER A 180 -3.12 -7.52 -14.06
N SER A 181 -3.94 -6.71 -14.73
CA SER A 181 -3.71 -5.27 -14.87
C SER A 181 -4.87 -4.46 -14.33
N TYR A 182 -4.54 -3.25 -13.90
CA TYR A 182 -5.48 -2.26 -13.42
C TYR A 182 -5.17 -0.91 -14.03
N VAL A 183 -6.17 -0.28 -14.62
CA VAL A 183 -6.09 1.08 -15.14
C VAL A 183 -7.03 1.98 -14.35
N GLU A 184 -6.61 3.21 -14.08
CA GLU A 184 -7.41 4.18 -13.32
C GLU A 184 -7.33 5.57 -13.95
N VAL A 185 -8.46 6.24 -13.99
CA VAL A 185 -8.57 7.68 -14.23
C VAL A 185 -9.05 8.29 -12.92
N ALA A 186 -8.31 9.26 -12.40
CA ALA A 186 -8.65 9.93 -11.16
C ALA A 186 -8.51 11.44 -11.27
N TYR A 187 -9.35 12.16 -10.51
CA TYR A 187 -9.38 13.61 -10.45
C TYR A 187 -9.37 14.08 -9.00
N PRO A 188 -8.26 14.68 -8.51
CA PRO A 188 -8.20 15.33 -7.22
C PRO A 188 -8.74 16.75 -7.32
N PHE A 189 -9.46 17.19 -6.30
CA PHE A 189 -9.98 18.54 -6.15
C PHE A 189 -10.17 18.90 -4.68
N THR A 190 -10.29 20.17 -4.36
CA THR A 190 -10.49 20.62 -2.98
C THR A 190 -11.77 21.43 -2.89
N VAL A 191 -12.62 21.13 -1.92
CA VAL A 191 -13.82 21.92 -1.59
C VAL A 191 -13.64 22.53 -0.23
N LYS A 192 -13.50 23.85 -0.19
CA LYS A 192 -13.14 24.62 1.02
C LYS A 192 -11.79 24.14 1.57
N THR A 193 -11.81 23.31 2.62
CA THR A 193 -10.62 22.79 3.30
C THR A 193 -10.58 21.26 3.33
N ILE A 194 -11.42 20.62 2.53
CA ILE A 194 -11.51 19.18 2.41
C ILE A 194 -10.90 18.79 1.07
N ASP A 195 -9.90 17.92 1.10
CA ASP A 195 -9.31 17.35 -0.10
C ASP A 195 -10.15 16.15 -0.54
N LEU A 196 -10.50 16.13 -1.83
CA LEU A 196 -11.28 15.09 -2.44
C LEU A 196 -10.50 14.48 -3.62
N LYS A 197 -10.74 13.19 -3.86
CA LYS A 197 -10.28 12.50 -5.07
C LYS A 197 -11.40 11.56 -5.52
N THR A 198 -11.84 11.67 -6.77
CA THR A 198 -12.77 10.72 -7.37
C THR A 198 -12.12 10.03 -8.55
N GLY A 199 -12.59 8.84 -8.90
CA GLY A 199 -12.03 8.12 -10.03
C GLY A 199 -12.79 6.87 -10.39
N VAL A 200 -12.35 6.30 -11.51
CA VAL A 200 -12.82 5.01 -12.03
C VAL A 200 -11.62 4.15 -12.38
N GLY A 201 -11.64 2.92 -11.89
CA GLY A 201 -10.63 1.93 -12.17
C GLY A 201 -11.22 0.66 -12.79
N ALA A 202 -10.48 0.03 -13.70
CA ALA A 202 -10.93 -1.13 -14.44
C ALA A 202 -9.80 -2.15 -14.64
N ALA A 203 -10.17 -3.42 -14.80
CA ALA A 203 -9.32 -4.42 -15.42
C ALA A 203 -9.46 -4.31 -16.93
N PRO A 204 -8.39 -4.07 -17.70
CA PRO A 204 -8.47 -3.97 -19.16
C PRO A 204 -8.67 -5.34 -19.85
N TRP A 205 -8.33 -6.42 -19.16
CA TRP A 205 -8.52 -7.81 -19.60
C TRP A 205 -8.70 -8.76 -18.42
N LYS A 206 -8.71 -10.06 -18.71
CA LYS A 206 -8.83 -11.12 -17.71
C LYS A 206 -7.78 -10.96 -16.61
N THR A 207 -8.23 -11.06 -15.33
CA THR A 207 -7.37 -11.07 -14.15
C THR A 207 -7.38 -12.43 -13.47
N ALA A 208 -6.34 -12.72 -12.67
CA ALA A 208 -6.24 -13.92 -11.88
C ALA A 208 -7.22 -13.93 -10.70
N GLY A 209 -7.37 -15.11 -10.09
CA GLY A 209 -8.14 -15.34 -8.88
C GLY A 209 -9.61 -15.69 -9.11
N GLU A 210 -10.20 -16.28 -8.09
CA GLU A 210 -11.64 -16.54 -8.04
C GLU A 210 -12.41 -15.20 -7.98
N GLY A 211 -13.40 -15.03 -8.83
CA GLY A 211 -14.09 -13.74 -8.99
C GLY A 211 -13.28 -12.67 -9.73
N GLY A 212 -12.14 -13.02 -10.35
CA GLY A 212 -11.38 -12.13 -11.24
C GLY A 212 -12.17 -11.77 -12.51
N ALA A 213 -11.77 -10.66 -13.15
CA ALA A 213 -12.38 -10.23 -14.42
C ALA A 213 -12.16 -11.27 -15.52
N LYS A 214 -13.21 -11.59 -16.29
CA LYS A 214 -13.09 -12.49 -17.45
C LYS A 214 -12.64 -11.77 -18.73
N GLY A 215 -12.66 -10.45 -18.71
CA GLY A 215 -12.29 -9.52 -19.78
C GLY A 215 -12.26 -8.11 -19.23
N PHE A 216 -12.54 -7.10 -20.04
CA PHE A 216 -12.72 -5.73 -19.54
C PHE A 216 -13.82 -5.68 -18.48
N ALA A 217 -13.50 -5.09 -17.32
CA ALA A 217 -14.48 -4.91 -16.25
C ALA A 217 -14.13 -3.69 -15.39
N VAL A 218 -15.12 -2.86 -15.09
CA VAL A 218 -14.98 -1.80 -14.09
C VAL A 218 -14.91 -2.45 -12.71
N LYS A 219 -13.86 -2.14 -11.96
CA LYS A 219 -13.57 -2.71 -10.63
C LYS A 219 -13.77 -1.71 -9.51
N ASN A 220 -13.65 -0.43 -9.79
CA ASN A 220 -13.63 0.59 -8.75
C ASN A 220 -14.23 1.89 -9.28
N VAL A 221 -15.29 2.36 -8.66
CA VAL A 221 -15.80 3.73 -8.81
C VAL A 221 -15.76 4.33 -7.43
N PHE A 222 -14.98 5.39 -7.21
CA PHE A 222 -14.71 5.85 -5.85
C PHE A 222 -14.72 7.35 -5.69
N ILE A 223 -14.93 7.76 -4.46
CA ILE A 223 -14.66 9.09 -3.95
C ILE A 223 -13.99 8.98 -2.58
N ASN A 224 -12.87 9.69 -2.45
CA ASN A 224 -12.16 9.90 -1.18
C ASN A 224 -12.39 11.32 -0.72
N ALA A 225 -12.55 11.52 0.56
CA ALA A 225 -12.58 12.83 1.19
C ALA A 225 -11.74 12.79 2.46
N GLY A 226 -10.91 13.82 2.68
CA GLY A 226 -10.07 13.87 3.86
C GLY A 226 -9.64 15.27 4.23
N LYS A 227 -9.19 15.40 5.47
CA LYS A 227 -8.61 16.64 5.98
C LYS A 227 -7.53 16.34 6.98
N LEU A 228 -6.39 17.01 6.84
CA LEU A 228 -5.28 16.98 7.77
C LEU A 228 -5.16 18.29 8.53
N TRP A 229 -4.96 18.21 9.84
CA TRP A 229 -4.71 19.35 10.70
C TRP A 229 -3.28 19.29 11.24
N ALA A 230 -2.55 20.40 11.17
CA ALA A 230 -1.24 20.52 11.79
C ALA A 230 -1.39 20.61 13.32
N VAL A 231 -0.59 19.84 14.04
CA VAL A 231 -0.51 19.93 15.51
C VAL A 231 0.63 20.87 15.86
N LYS A 232 0.30 22.15 16.10
CA LYS A 232 1.29 23.25 16.25
C LYS A 232 2.40 22.98 17.27
N SER A 233 2.09 22.24 18.33
CA SER A 233 3.07 21.89 19.39
C SER A 233 4.05 20.76 19.01
N MET A 234 3.82 20.07 17.87
CA MET A 234 4.57 18.87 17.48
C MET A 234 5.30 19.02 16.14
N GLY A 235 5.61 20.24 15.71
CA GLY A 235 6.39 20.53 14.50
C GLY A 235 5.70 20.07 13.22
N SER A 236 6.25 19.07 12.52
CA SER A 236 5.70 18.54 11.26
C SER A 236 4.53 17.58 11.43
N PHE A 237 4.17 17.23 12.67
CA PHE A 237 3.11 16.27 12.93
C PHE A 237 1.73 16.77 12.52
N ARG A 238 0.98 15.94 11.82
CA ARG A 238 -0.40 16.19 11.39
C ARG A 238 -1.29 15.00 11.75
N ILE A 239 -2.51 15.30 12.15
CA ILE A 239 -3.58 14.33 12.35
C ILE A 239 -4.69 14.59 11.35
N GLY A 240 -5.34 13.56 10.85
CA GLY A 240 -6.41 13.70 9.88
C GLY A 240 -7.54 12.72 10.06
N LEU A 241 -8.65 13.06 9.44
CA LEU A 241 -9.78 12.17 9.24
C LEU A 241 -10.01 12.01 7.75
N PHE A 242 -10.38 10.82 7.32
CA PHE A 242 -10.74 10.58 5.94
C PHE A 242 -11.87 9.55 5.83
N THR A 243 -12.51 9.55 4.68
CA THR A 243 -13.46 8.53 4.26
C THR A 243 -13.18 8.12 2.82
N HIS A 244 -13.46 6.87 2.51
CA HIS A 244 -13.37 6.31 1.17
C HIS A 244 -14.67 5.56 0.88
N LEU A 245 -15.40 6.02 -0.13
CA LEU A 245 -16.56 5.32 -0.69
C LEU A 245 -16.10 4.66 -1.99
N SER A 246 -16.38 3.38 -2.14
CA SER A 246 -15.99 2.57 -3.28
C SER A 246 -17.11 1.64 -3.68
N TRP A 247 -17.41 1.61 -4.97
CA TRP A 247 -18.28 0.64 -5.59
C TRP A 247 -17.49 -0.23 -6.56
N CYS A 248 -17.58 -1.54 -6.39
CA CYS A 248 -17.00 -2.54 -7.29
C CYS A 248 -18.09 -3.16 -8.17
N PRO A 249 -18.35 -2.64 -9.39
CA PRO A 249 -19.37 -3.18 -10.28
C PRO A 249 -19.16 -4.67 -10.62
N LEU A 250 -17.89 -5.10 -10.75
CA LEU A 250 -17.54 -6.49 -11.02
C LEU A 250 -18.03 -7.48 -9.95
N LYS A 251 -18.08 -7.04 -8.69
CA LYS A 251 -18.51 -7.87 -7.55
C LYS A 251 -19.86 -7.45 -6.98
N GLU A 252 -20.49 -6.42 -7.56
CA GLU A 252 -21.74 -5.82 -7.07
C GLU A 252 -21.64 -5.38 -5.60
N ASP A 253 -20.43 -4.96 -5.17
CA ASP A 253 -20.10 -4.65 -3.79
C ASP A 253 -19.86 -3.16 -3.60
N MET A 254 -20.33 -2.61 -2.47
CA MET A 254 -20.14 -1.21 -2.08
C MET A 254 -19.50 -1.13 -0.70
N ASN A 255 -18.43 -0.36 -0.60
CA ASN A 255 -17.64 -0.22 0.60
C ASN A 255 -17.62 1.23 1.08
N CYS A 256 -17.72 1.42 2.40
CA CYS A 256 -17.53 2.70 3.07
C CYS A 256 -16.46 2.53 4.15
N VAL A 257 -15.36 3.25 4.01
CA VAL A 257 -14.24 3.23 4.94
C VAL A 257 -14.14 4.57 5.64
N GLY A 258 -14.03 4.56 6.96
CA GLY A 258 -13.61 5.71 7.76
C GLY A 258 -12.22 5.46 8.32
N GLY A 259 -11.39 6.51 8.41
CA GLY A 259 -10.04 6.36 8.93
C GLY A 259 -9.51 7.59 9.64
N ILE A 260 -8.50 7.34 10.48
CA ILE A 260 -7.69 8.36 11.14
C ILE A 260 -6.28 8.26 10.55
N SER A 261 -5.73 9.40 10.16
CA SER A 261 -4.37 9.50 9.62
C SER A 261 -3.44 10.22 10.58
N LEU A 262 -2.26 9.69 10.77
CA LEU A 262 -1.12 10.35 11.43
C LEU A 262 0.00 10.52 10.40
N ARG A 263 0.53 11.72 10.26
CA ARG A 263 1.60 12.04 9.28
C ARG A 263 2.69 12.87 9.96
N MET A 264 3.96 12.55 9.63
CA MET A 264 5.12 13.32 10.08
C MET A 264 6.15 13.48 8.96
#